data_04d2364ed2ccba005b93160309a88d69
#
_entry.id   04d2364ed2ccba005b93160309a88d69
#
_cell.length_a   1.000
_cell.length_b   1.000
_cell.length_c   1.000
_cell.angle_alpha   90.00
_cell.angle_beta   90.00
_cell.angle_gamma   90.00
#
_symmetry.space_group_name_H-M   'P 1'
#
loop_
_entity.id
_entity.type
_entity.pdbx_description
1 polymer ?
#
loop_
_entity_poly.entity_id
_entity_poly.type
_entity_poly.pdbx_seq_one_letter_code
_entity_poly.pdbx_strand_id
1 'polypeptide(L)'
;MNSQKHLFNNKTFLFSSLLFFFFALTANSQKQICKIYFDDGTVLSGTGKIRMDNSIKLKLNENDKGTDYDPLIIDRIELETDGISQVYKYKKEVDGFHKWLKVLIEGKVSLYKYDMSGFNFGTIPGSGFSGMGMASTPVTYYYVARGEDFEVSIITSLGNISKNFKKTASDYFKDCPVLVEKVNAKEFKKDDIFQVVKFYNTKCETENATSVIKAEN
;
A
#
# COMPACT_ATOMS: atom_id res chain seq x y z
N MET A 1 -63.25 0.07 -36.19
CA MET A 1 -62.71 -0.26 -34.81
C MET A 1 -61.56 -1.25 -35.02
N ASN A 2 -60.34 -0.72 -35.23
CA ASN A 2 -59.13 -1.49 -35.59
C ASN A 2 -58.34 -1.80 -34.32
N SER A 3 -58.32 -3.07 -33.95
CA SER A 3 -57.47 -3.61 -32.89
C SER A 3 -56.08 -3.89 -33.48
N GLN A 4 -55.11 -3.05 -33.17
CA GLN A 4 -53.68 -3.28 -33.46
C GLN A 4 -53.14 -4.27 -32.39
N LYS A 5 -52.93 -5.53 -32.81
CA LYS A 5 -52.23 -6.52 -32.05
C LYS A 5 -50.72 -6.19 -32.16
N HIS A 6 -50.10 -5.68 -31.07
CA HIS A 6 -48.66 -5.62 -30.95
C HIS A 6 -48.08 -7.04 -30.82
N LEU A 7 -47.58 -7.58 -31.93
CA LEU A 7 -46.71 -8.75 -31.92
C LEU A 7 -45.34 -8.34 -31.35
N PHE A 8 -45.16 -8.53 -30.05
CA PHE A 8 -43.83 -8.45 -29.44
C PHE A 8 -42.93 -9.52 -30.07
N ASN A 9 -41.88 -9.05 -30.75
CA ASN A 9 -40.98 -9.91 -31.50
C ASN A 9 -40.08 -10.71 -30.52
N ASN A 10 -40.51 -11.95 -30.21
CA ASN A 10 -39.84 -12.87 -29.28
C ASN A 10 -38.36 -13.13 -29.65
N LYS A 11 -37.93 -12.87 -30.87
CA LYS A 11 -36.55 -13.02 -31.31
C LYS A 11 -35.61 -11.97 -30.72
N THR A 12 -36.08 -10.72 -30.58
CA THR A 12 -35.27 -9.63 -29.97
C THR A 12 -35.10 -9.83 -28.48
N PHE A 13 -36.09 -10.38 -27.79
CA PHE A 13 -36.03 -10.68 -26.38
C PHE A 13 -35.05 -11.83 -26.05
N LEU A 14 -35.04 -12.86 -26.88
CA LEU A 14 -34.11 -13.99 -26.79
C LEU A 14 -32.67 -13.56 -27.05
N PHE A 15 -32.43 -12.66 -28.00
CA PHE A 15 -31.10 -12.16 -28.33
C PHE A 15 -30.53 -11.26 -27.21
N SER A 16 -31.37 -10.41 -26.60
CA SER A 16 -31.00 -9.57 -25.46
C SER A 16 -30.70 -10.40 -24.21
N SER A 17 -31.48 -11.46 -23.94
CA SER A 17 -31.24 -12.37 -22.81
C SER A 17 -29.97 -13.19 -22.99
N LEU A 18 -29.62 -13.61 -24.19
CA LEU A 18 -28.40 -14.36 -24.49
C LEU A 18 -27.14 -13.47 -24.33
N LEU A 19 -27.24 -12.19 -24.73
CA LEU A 19 -26.13 -11.23 -24.55
C LEU A 19 -25.82 -10.94 -23.05
N PHE A 20 -26.88 -10.88 -22.23
CA PHE A 20 -26.73 -10.70 -20.77
C PHE A 20 -26.07 -11.91 -20.09
N PHE A 21 -26.30 -13.11 -20.61
CA PHE A 21 -25.72 -14.34 -20.06
C PHE A 21 -24.22 -14.47 -20.36
N PHE A 22 -23.74 -13.91 -21.48
CA PHE A 22 -22.32 -13.88 -21.81
C PHE A 22 -21.50 -12.90 -20.92
N PHE A 23 -22.10 -11.81 -20.44
CA PHE A 23 -21.43 -10.87 -19.52
C PHE A 23 -21.30 -11.41 -18.09
N ALA A 24 -22.11 -12.37 -17.68
CA ALA A 24 -22.04 -12.94 -16.33
C ALA A 24 -20.89 -13.94 -16.12
N LEU A 25 -20.21 -14.39 -17.19
CA LEU A 25 -19.18 -15.43 -17.11
C LEU A 25 -17.76 -14.88 -16.88
N THR A 26 -17.55 -13.57 -16.82
CA THR A 26 -16.21 -12.96 -16.67
C THR A 26 -15.91 -12.41 -15.28
N ALA A 27 -16.74 -12.69 -14.28
CA ALA A 27 -16.38 -12.39 -12.87
C ALA A 27 -15.35 -13.42 -12.38
N ASN A 28 -14.18 -13.47 -13.01
CA ASN A 28 -13.01 -14.07 -12.42
C ASN A 28 -12.62 -13.20 -11.21
N SER A 29 -13.01 -13.62 -10.02
CA SER A 29 -12.41 -13.10 -8.80
C SER A 29 -10.91 -13.38 -8.91
N GLN A 30 -10.13 -12.35 -9.19
CA GLN A 30 -8.67 -12.45 -9.24
C GLN A 30 -8.19 -13.05 -7.93
N LYS A 31 -7.70 -14.29 -8.00
CA LYS A 31 -7.15 -14.98 -6.84
C LYS A 31 -5.79 -14.34 -6.56
N GLN A 32 -5.67 -13.66 -5.44
CA GLN A 32 -4.40 -13.11 -4.99
C GLN A 32 -3.56 -14.21 -4.37
N ILE A 33 -2.41 -14.52 -4.97
CA ILE A 33 -1.44 -15.44 -4.38
C ILE A 33 -0.80 -14.75 -3.19
N CYS A 34 -0.71 -15.45 -2.07
CA CYS A 34 -0.14 -14.94 -0.83
C CYS A 34 0.90 -15.94 -0.32
N LYS A 35 2.11 -15.45 -0.06
CA LYS A 35 3.14 -16.18 0.69
C LYS A 35 3.34 -15.49 2.02
N ILE A 36 3.31 -16.24 3.10
CA ILE A 36 3.57 -15.78 4.46
C ILE A 36 4.91 -16.35 4.89
N TYR A 37 5.81 -15.47 5.32
CA TYR A 37 7.09 -15.81 5.93
C TYR A 37 6.99 -15.52 7.41
N PHE A 38 7.12 -16.55 8.25
CA PHE A 38 7.04 -16.42 9.70
C PHE A 38 8.41 -16.16 10.32
N ASP A 39 8.41 -15.61 11.54
CA ASP A 39 9.65 -15.32 12.29
C ASP A 39 10.46 -16.57 12.60
N ASP A 40 9.83 -17.74 12.69
CA ASP A 40 10.49 -19.04 12.89
C ASP A 40 11.10 -19.63 11.61
N GLY A 41 11.01 -18.93 10.49
CA GLY A 41 11.49 -19.37 9.17
C GLY A 41 10.50 -20.24 8.39
N THR A 42 9.33 -20.57 8.94
CA THR A 42 8.28 -21.30 8.22
C THR A 42 7.73 -20.45 7.08
N VAL A 43 7.40 -21.07 5.96
CA VAL A 43 6.79 -20.40 4.81
C VAL A 43 5.52 -21.14 4.39
N LEU A 44 4.42 -20.41 4.29
CA LEU A 44 3.15 -20.91 3.76
C LEU A 44 2.81 -20.17 2.45
N SER A 45 2.26 -20.91 1.49
CA SER A 45 1.82 -20.34 0.22
C SER A 45 0.41 -20.80 -0.12
N GLY A 46 -0.41 -19.88 -0.61
CA GLY A 46 -1.79 -20.17 -0.98
C GLY A 46 -2.50 -18.95 -1.58
N THR A 47 -3.82 -18.94 -1.50
CA THR A 47 -4.63 -17.77 -1.84
C THR A 47 -4.97 -17.00 -0.57
N GLY A 48 -4.62 -15.71 -0.51
CA GLY A 48 -4.79 -14.96 0.73
C GLY A 48 -5.01 -13.48 0.54
N LYS A 49 -5.32 -12.82 1.66
CA LYS A 49 -5.51 -11.37 1.71
C LYS A 49 -5.28 -10.81 3.11
N ILE A 50 -4.91 -9.55 3.18
CA ILE A 50 -4.93 -8.76 4.41
C ILE A 50 -6.40 -8.43 4.74
N ARG A 51 -6.78 -8.64 5.99
CA ARG A 51 -8.12 -8.30 6.49
C ARG A 51 -8.13 -6.90 7.12
N MET A 52 -9.33 -6.40 7.40
CA MET A 52 -9.52 -5.07 8.02
C MET A 52 -8.95 -4.99 9.45
N ASP A 53 -8.89 -6.12 10.16
CA ASP A 53 -8.28 -6.25 11.49
C ASP A 53 -6.76 -6.50 11.44
N ASN A 54 -6.15 -6.36 10.27
CA ASN A 54 -4.76 -6.65 9.96
C ASN A 54 -4.36 -8.13 10.00
N SER A 55 -5.24 -9.07 10.37
CA SER A 55 -4.93 -10.50 10.24
C SER A 55 -4.76 -10.90 8.76
N ILE A 56 -3.99 -11.95 8.52
CA ILE A 56 -3.83 -12.51 7.18
C ILE A 56 -4.71 -13.75 7.06
N LYS A 57 -5.69 -13.69 6.16
CA LYS A 57 -6.46 -14.87 5.83
C LYS A 57 -5.79 -15.62 4.68
N LEU A 58 -5.35 -16.87 4.92
CA LEU A 58 -4.72 -17.73 3.92
C LEU A 58 -5.54 -19.01 3.74
N LYS A 59 -5.72 -19.41 2.49
CA LYS A 59 -6.26 -20.71 2.06
C LYS A 59 -5.14 -21.48 1.37
N LEU A 60 -4.78 -22.63 1.89
CA LEU A 60 -3.77 -23.49 1.28
C LEU A 60 -4.33 -24.21 0.03
N ASN A 61 -5.62 -24.54 0.05
CA ASN A 61 -6.34 -25.17 -1.06
C ASN A 61 -7.62 -24.39 -1.39
N GLU A 62 -8.15 -24.58 -2.58
CA GLU A 62 -9.34 -23.84 -3.06
C GLU A 62 -10.59 -24.07 -2.18
N ASN A 63 -10.75 -25.28 -1.67
CA ASN A 63 -11.90 -25.69 -0.86
C ASN A 63 -11.76 -25.35 0.63
N ASP A 64 -10.62 -24.81 1.05
CA ASP A 64 -10.38 -24.48 2.45
C ASP A 64 -11.20 -23.24 2.86
N LYS A 65 -11.67 -23.25 4.10
CA LYS A 65 -12.31 -22.07 4.72
C LYS A 65 -11.32 -20.92 4.90
N GLY A 66 -10.02 -21.22 4.90
CA GLY A 66 -8.91 -20.31 5.17
C GLY A 66 -8.69 -20.12 6.67
N THR A 67 -7.43 -20.03 7.04
CA THR A 67 -6.97 -19.77 8.41
C THR A 67 -6.56 -18.31 8.53
N ASP A 68 -6.88 -17.70 9.65
CA ASP A 68 -6.45 -16.35 9.99
C ASP A 68 -5.17 -16.43 10.82
N TYR A 69 -4.15 -15.68 10.42
CA TYR A 69 -2.83 -15.61 11.07
C TYR A 69 -2.62 -14.25 11.71
N ASP A 70 -2.07 -14.28 12.94
CA ASP A 70 -1.71 -13.05 13.67
C ASP A 70 -0.52 -12.37 12.97
N PRO A 71 -0.60 -11.08 12.65
CA PRO A 71 0.50 -10.35 12.04
C PRO A 71 1.76 -10.26 12.89
N LEU A 72 1.67 -10.42 14.21
CA LEU A 72 2.81 -10.29 15.12
C LEU A 72 3.82 -11.45 15.06
N ILE A 73 3.45 -12.58 14.46
CA ILE A 73 4.33 -13.74 14.25
C ILE A 73 4.84 -13.84 12.81
N ILE A 74 4.59 -12.82 12.01
CA ILE A 74 4.89 -12.81 10.57
C ILE A 74 6.00 -11.78 10.32
N ASP A 75 7.13 -12.24 9.77
CA ASP A 75 8.21 -11.36 9.29
C ASP A 75 7.74 -10.50 8.11
N ARG A 76 7.21 -11.15 7.07
CA ARG A 76 6.70 -10.47 5.88
C ARG A 76 5.70 -11.31 5.11
N ILE A 77 4.94 -10.67 4.26
CA ILE A 77 4.10 -11.35 3.27
C ILE A 77 4.45 -10.87 1.86
N GLU A 78 4.28 -11.77 0.89
CA GLU A 78 4.30 -11.45 -0.52
C GLU A 78 2.89 -11.64 -1.08
N LEU A 79 2.35 -10.60 -1.68
CA LEU A 79 1.07 -10.63 -2.39
C LEU A 79 1.34 -10.46 -3.88
N GLU A 80 0.89 -11.43 -4.67
CA GLU A 80 1.01 -11.38 -6.12
C GLU A 80 -0.37 -11.14 -6.74
N THR A 81 -0.45 -10.09 -7.57
CA THR A 81 -1.64 -9.73 -8.33
C THR A 81 -1.18 -9.45 -9.77
N ASP A 82 -1.81 -10.09 -10.74
CA ASP A 82 -1.50 -9.92 -12.18
C ASP A 82 0.00 -10.15 -12.51
N GLY A 83 0.63 -11.12 -11.85
CA GLY A 83 2.05 -11.45 -12.04
C GLY A 83 3.03 -10.45 -11.39
N ILE A 84 2.54 -9.47 -10.66
CA ILE A 84 3.36 -8.50 -9.92
C ILE A 84 3.37 -8.88 -8.44
N SER A 85 4.54 -9.32 -7.96
CA SER A 85 4.75 -9.61 -6.54
C SER A 85 5.10 -8.34 -5.78
N GLN A 86 4.48 -8.17 -4.61
CA GLN A 86 4.69 -7.03 -3.72
C GLN A 86 4.93 -7.53 -2.30
N VAL A 87 5.98 -7.03 -1.67
CA VAL A 87 6.34 -7.38 -0.30
C VAL A 87 5.71 -6.39 0.67
N TYR A 88 5.18 -6.91 1.77
CA TYR A 88 4.62 -6.11 2.87
C TYR A 88 5.22 -6.57 4.19
N LYS A 89 5.52 -5.60 5.06
CA LYS A 89 5.92 -5.82 6.46
C LYS A 89 4.90 -5.18 7.40
N TYR A 90 4.62 -5.85 8.52
CA TYR A 90 3.74 -5.31 9.55
C TYR A 90 4.56 -4.37 10.43
N LYS A 91 4.17 -3.12 10.51
CA LYS A 91 4.92 -2.07 11.20
C LYS A 91 4.02 -1.26 12.11
N LYS A 92 4.62 -0.66 13.14
CA LYS A 92 3.96 0.23 14.09
C LYS A 92 4.35 1.68 13.79
N GLU A 93 3.38 2.56 13.67
CA GLU A 93 3.64 3.99 13.62
C GLU A 93 4.04 4.51 15.01
N VAL A 94 4.82 5.58 15.04
CA VAL A 94 5.17 6.29 16.31
C VAL A 94 3.90 6.66 17.10
N ASP A 95 2.79 6.96 16.42
CA ASP A 95 1.49 7.26 17.04
C ASP A 95 0.75 6.01 17.58
N GLY A 96 1.34 4.83 17.48
CA GLY A 96 0.85 3.58 18.05
C GLY A 96 -0.02 2.72 17.13
N PHE A 97 -0.39 3.19 15.94
CA PHE A 97 -1.16 2.40 14.98
C PHE A 97 -0.28 1.36 14.27
N HIS A 98 -0.81 0.16 14.11
CA HIS A 98 -0.15 -0.92 13.40
C HIS A 98 -0.79 -1.15 12.04
N LYS A 99 0.01 -1.40 11.02
CA LYS A 99 -0.49 -1.69 9.67
C LYS A 99 0.53 -2.40 8.79
N TRP A 100 0.02 -3.06 7.77
CA TRP A 100 0.84 -3.61 6.69
C TRP A 100 1.29 -2.49 5.75
N LEU A 101 2.59 -2.35 5.61
CA LEU A 101 3.21 -1.37 4.73
C LEU A 101 3.92 -2.07 3.58
N LYS A 102 3.67 -1.60 2.35
CA LYS A 102 4.39 -2.07 1.17
C LYS A 102 5.84 -1.63 1.24
N VAL A 103 6.76 -2.57 1.09
CA VAL A 103 8.20 -2.31 1.04
C VAL A 103 8.56 -1.74 -0.33
N LEU A 104 9.27 -0.62 -0.36
CA LEU A 104 9.80 0.01 -1.58
C LEU A 104 11.31 -0.08 -1.67
N ILE A 105 12.01 0.14 -0.53
CA ILE A 105 13.47 0.04 -0.41
C ILE A 105 13.76 -0.62 0.93
N GLU A 106 14.65 -1.59 0.94
CA GLU A 106 15.29 -2.12 2.14
C GLU A 106 16.74 -1.64 2.18
N GLY A 107 17.22 -1.29 3.38
CA GLY A 107 18.57 -0.79 3.59
C GLY A 107 18.78 -0.23 4.97
N LYS A 108 19.83 0.59 5.17
CA LYS A 108 20.06 1.31 6.43
C LYS A 108 18.88 2.16 6.85
N VAL A 109 18.24 2.79 5.86
CA VAL A 109 16.91 3.34 5.98
C VAL A 109 16.04 2.60 4.97
N SER A 110 15.02 1.94 5.46
CA SER A 110 13.99 1.31 4.67
C SER A 110 12.87 2.29 4.36
N LEU A 111 12.32 2.23 3.14
CA LEU A 111 11.20 3.04 2.69
C LEU A 111 9.97 2.16 2.48
N TYR A 112 8.87 2.59 3.06
CA TYR A 112 7.59 1.92 2.97
C TYR A 112 6.51 2.84 2.42
N LYS A 113 5.44 2.23 1.88
CA LYS A 113 4.29 2.93 1.30
C LYS A 113 2.99 2.39 1.87
N TYR A 114 2.04 3.30 2.11
CA TYR A 114 0.65 2.97 2.43
C TYR A 114 -0.28 3.84 1.59
N ASP A 115 -1.14 3.19 0.80
CA ASP A 115 -2.16 3.86 0.01
C ASP A 115 -3.49 3.81 0.77
N MET A 116 -3.95 4.97 1.22
CA MET A 116 -5.28 5.12 1.77
C MET A 116 -6.23 5.46 0.62
N SER A 117 -6.97 4.46 0.14
CA SER A 117 -8.11 4.71 -0.75
C SER A 117 -9.14 5.50 0.03
N GLY A 118 -9.55 6.64 -0.52
CA GLY A 118 -10.54 7.48 0.11
C GLY A 118 -11.81 6.69 0.40
N PHE A 119 -12.31 6.75 1.62
CA PHE A 119 -13.64 6.26 1.97
C PHE A 119 -14.65 7.08 1.19
N ASN A 120 -15.28 6.49 0.18
CA ASN A 120 -16.57 6.96 -0.30
C ASN A 120 -17.56 6.70 0.83
N PHE A 121 -17.90 7.71 1.61
CA PHE A 121 -19.13 7.70 2.37
C PHE A 121 -20.27 7.70 1.35
N GLY A 122 -20.58 6.51 0.83
CA GLY A 122 -21.77 6.28 0.02
C GLY A 122 -22.97 6.77 0.84
N THR A 123 -23.86 7.50 0.18
CA THR A 123 -25.21 7.83 0.68
C THR A 123 -25.77 6.65 1.43
N ILE A 124 -25.99 6.81 2.73
CA ILE A 124 -26.73 5.84 3.53
C ILE A 124 -28.17 5.88 3.00
N PRO A 125 -28.69 4.81 2.37
CA PRO A 125 -30.04 4.80 1.84
C PRO A 125 -31.00 4.98 3.02
N GLY A 126 -31.82 6.06 3.01
CA GLY A 126 -32.84 6.32 4.02
C GLY A 126 -32.57 7.48 4.97
N SER A 127 -31.37 8.04 5.03
CA SER A 127 -31.16 9.32 5.70
C SER A 127 -31.38 10.43 4.67
N GLY A 128 -32.37 11.29 4.84
CA GLY A 128 -32.70 12.42 3.95
C GLY A 128 -31.58 13.48 3.83
N PHE A 129 -30.34 13.11 4.04
CA PHE A 129 -29.14 13.91 3.88
C PHE A 129 -28.56 13.65 2.49
N SER A 130 -28.95 14.46 1.52
CA SER A 130 -28.24 14.58 0.23
C SER A 130 -26.90 15.27 0.52
N GLY A 131 -25.98 14.55 1.17
CA GLY A 131 -24.60 14.99 1.35
C GLY A 131 -23.92 14.96 -0.01
N MET A 132 -23.42 16.12 -0.46
CA MET A 132 -22.47 16.22 -1.55
C MET A 132 -21.38 15.14 -1.31
N GLY A 133 -21.31 14.15 -2.20
CA GLY A 133 -20.27 13.15 -2.18
C GLY A 133 -18.91 13.85 -2.24
N MET A 134 -18.24 13.99 -1.10
CA MET A 134 -16.83 14.33 -1.11
C MET A 134 -16.11 13.13 -1.71
N ALA A 135 -15.77 13.22 -2.99
CA ALA A 135 -14.78 12.33 -3.59
C ALA A 135 -13.49 12.54 -2.81
N SER A 136 -13.18 11.65 -1.88
CA SER A 136 -11.94 11.73 -1.12
C SER A 136 -10.79 11.40 -2.07
N THR A 137 -9.92 12.35 -2.26
CA THR A 137 -8.70 12.14 -3.05
C THR A 137 -7.87 11.05 -2.35
N PRO A 138 -7.42 10.02 -3.07
CA PRO A 138 -6.56 9.00 -2.47
C PRO A 138 -5.28 9.67 -1.94
N VAL A 139 -4.88 9.28 -0.74
CA VAL A 139 -3.66 9.79 -0.09
C VAL A 139 -2.66 8.65 0.02
N THR A 140 -1.45 8.89 -0.46
CA THR A 140 -0.32 7.99 -0.28
C THR A 140 0.57 8.51 0.84
N TYR A 141 0.85 7.67 1.82
CA TYR A 141 1.79 7.94 2.89
C TYR A 141 3.10 7.18 2.65
N TYR A 142 4.20 7.85 2.88
CA TYR A 142 5.53 7.25 2.87
C TYR A 142 6.10 7.26 4.28
N TYR A 143 6.63 6.10 4.67
CA TYR A 143 7.21 5.85 5.99
C TYR A 143 8.65 5.43 5.84
N VAL A 144 9.45 5.74 6.84
CA VAL A 144 10.85 5.34 6.94
C VAL A 144 11.11 4.66 8.28
N ALA A 145 12.04 3.70 8.27
CA ALA A 145 12.58 3.07 9.47
C ALA A 145 14.08 2.90 9.32
N ARG A 146 14.83 2.90 10.45
CA ARG A 146 16.24 2.54 10.49
C ARG A 146 16.38 1.03 10.49
N GLY A 147 17.14 0.48 9.51
CA GLY A 147 17.32 -0.96 9.42
C GLY A 147 16.00 -1.74 9.48
N GLU A 148 15.94 -2.68 10.41
CA GLU A 148 14.77 -3.54 10.65
C GLU A 148 13.86 -3.02 11.78
N ASP A 149 14.00 -1.77 12.23
CA ASP A 149 13.15 -1.20 13.29
C ASP A 149 11.67 -1.48 13.03
N PHE A 150 10.99 -1.95 14.08
CA PHE A 150 9.55 -2.22 14.00
C PHE A 150 8.74 -0.93 13.90
N GLU A 151 9.22 0.14 14.56
CA GLU A 151 8.57 1.45 14.49
C GLU A 151 8.96 2.22 13.23
N VAL A 152 7.97 2.87 12.63
CA VAL A 152 8.14 3.69 11.43
C VAL A 152 7.67 5.11 11.64
N SER A 153 8.32 6.06 10.98
CA SER A 153 7.96 7.47 10.99
C SER A 153 7.42 7.89 9.61
N ILE A 154 6.34 8.69 9.60
CA ILE A 154 5.86 9.32 8.37
C ILE A 154 6.87 10.37 7.94
N ILE A 155 7.44 10.20 6.74
CA ILE A 155 8.37 11.18 6.17
C ILE A 155 7.67 12.18 5.26
N THR A 156 6.68 11.73 4.49
CA THR A 156 5.87 12.58 3.60
C THR A 156 4.55 11.91 3.24
N SER A 157 3.65 12.70 2.65
CA SER A 157 2.41 12.20 2.05
C SER A 157 2.13 12.92 0.74
N LEU A 158 1.54 12.20 -0.22
CA LEU A 158 1.05 12.73 -1.49
C LEU A 158 -0.48 12.76 -1.45
N GLY A 159 -1.06 13.87 -1.88
CA GLY A 159 -2.50 14.15 -1.81
C GLY A 159 -2.76 15.47 -1.09
N ASN A 160 -3.99 15.65 -0.57
CA ASN A 160 -4.43 16.91 0.02
C ASN A 160 -3.80 17.24 1.40
N ILE A 161 -3.23 16.22 2.07
CA ILE A 161 -2.61 16.38 3.40
C ILE A 161 -1.09 16.24 3.21
N SER A 162 -0.36 17.35 3.26
CA SER A 162 1.09 17.35 3.17
C SER A 162 1.69 17.77 4.51
N LYS A 163 2.50 16.90 5.13
CA LYS A 163 3.43 17.32 6.19
C LYS A 163 4.54 18.19 5.57
N ASN A 164 5.15 19.05 6.36
CA ASN A 164 6.31 19.85 5.92
C ASN A 164 7.51 18.92 5.65
N PHE A 165 7.59 18.40 4.43
CA PHE A 165 8.63 17.45 4.00
C PHE A 165 10.04 17.94 4.34
N LYS A 166 10.33 19.22 4.05
CA LYS A 166 11.66 19.80 4.29
C LYS A 166 12.08 19.62 5.75
N LYS A 167 11.21 20.01 6.68
CA LYS A 167 11.50 19.89 8.12
C LYS A 167 11.62 18.43 8.54
N THR A 168 10.63 17.60 8.16
CA THR A 168 10.59 16.19 8.59
C THR A 168 11.79 15.40 8.05
N ALA A 169 12.16 15.62 6.77
CA ALA A 169 13.31 14.94 6.18
C ALA A 169 14.64 15.44 6.78
N SER A 170 14.80 16.75 7.01
CA SER A 170 16.00 17.30 7.63
C SER A 170 16.18 16.78 9.06
N ASP A 171 15.11 16.66 9.83
CA ASP A 171 15.16 16.15 11.20
C ASP A 171 15.50 14.65 11.22
N TYR A 172 14.90 13.87 10.29
CA TYR A 172 15.11 12.42 10.23
C TYR A 172 16.53 12.06 9.74
N PHE A 173 17.04 12.76 8.72
CA PHE A 173 18.35 12.51 8.10
C PHE A 173 19.45 13.43 8.61
N LYS A 174 19.32 13.99 9.84
CA LYS A 174 20.28 14.93 10.44
C LYS A 174 21.71 14.40 10.55
N ASP A 175 21.88 13.09 10.55
CA ASP A 175 23.15 12.37 10.56
C ASP A 175 23.86 12.34 9.19
N CYS A 176 23.23 12.91 8.15
CA CYS A 176 23.80 13.09 6.81
C CYS A 176 23.68 14.56 6.36
N PRO A 177 24.63 15.42 6.74
CA PRO A 177 24.57 16.88 6.47
C PRO A 177 24.41 17.21 5.00
N VAL A 178 25.10 16.51 4.09
CA VAL A 178 25.01 16.71 2.64
C VAL A 178 23.59 16.45 2.11
N LEU A 179 22.91 15.41 2.60
CA LEU A 179 21.53 15.15 2.22
C LEU A 179 20.60 16.24 2.76
N VAL A 180 20.80 16.68 4.01
CA VAL A 180 20.04 17.77 4.63
C VAL A 180 20.21 19.07 3.84
N GLU A 181 21.42 19.39 3.38
CA GLU A 181 21.69 20.56 2.53
C GLU A 181 20.89 20.49 1.22
N LYS A 182 20.91 19.34 0.53
CA LYS A 182 20.14 19.12 -0.71
C LYS A 182 18.63 19.28 -0.53
N VAL A 183 18.11 18.75 0.58
CA VAL A 183 16.68 18.93 0.94
C VAL A 183 16.39 20.42 1.21
N ASN A 184 17.29 21.12 1.93
CA ASN A 184 17.16 22.53 2.25
C ASN A 184 17.26 23.43 1.01
N ALA A 185 18.12 23.10 0.06
CA ALA A 185 18.26 23.78 -1.22
C ALA A 185 17.12 23.46 -2.20
N LYS A 186 16.17 22.58 -1.84
CA LYS A 186 15.07 22.07 -2.68
C LYS A 186 15.53 21.30 -3.92
N GLU A 187 16.74 20.74 -3.91
CA GLU A 187 17.20 19.80 -4.92
C GLU A 187 16.38 18.50 -4.81
N PHE A 188 16.02 18.10 -3.59
CA PHE A 188 15.05 17.04 -3.32
C PHE A 188 13.74 17.61 -2.76
N LYS A 189 12.63 17.21 -3.37
CA LYS A 189 11.27 17.58 -3.00
C LYS A 189 10.53 16.34 -2.43
N LYS A 190 9.31 16.55 -1.96
CA LYS A 190 8.48 15.48 -1.37
C LYS A 190 8.22 14.31 -2.33
N ASP A 191 8.16 14.58 -3.64
CA ASP A 191 7.92 13.57 -4.67
C ASP A 191 9.20 12.75 -4.96
N ASP A 192 10.37 13.24 -4.52
CA ASP A 192 11.68 12.60 -4.70
C ASP A 192 12.05 11.67 -3.54
N ILE A 193 11.10 11.29 -2.67
CA ILE A 193 11.39 10.53 -1.45
C ILE A 193 12.16 9.22 -1.72
N PHE A 194 11.89 8.58 -2.85
CA PHE A 194 12.62 7.38 -3.27
C PHE A 194 14.11 7.69 -3.49
N GLN A 195 14.41 8.77 -4.20
CA GLN A 195 15.78 9.23 -4.47
C GLN A 195 16.48 9.68 -3.19
N VAL A 196 15.76 10.32 -2.26
CA VAL A 196 16.26 10.74 -0.96
C VAL A 196 16.76 9.53 -0.16
N VAL A 197 15.93 8.48 -0.03
CA VAL A 197 16.32 7.28 0.72
C VAL A 197 17.44 6.53 0.01
N LYS A 198 17.39 6.43 -1.32
CA LYS A 198 18.47 5.82 -2.10
C LYS A 198 19.79 6.58 -1.94
N PHE A 199 19.75 7.92 -1.96
CA PHE A 199 20.93 8.75 -1.72
C PHE A 199 21.50 8.48 -0.34
N TYR A 200 20.66 8.49 0.71
CA TYR A 200 21.08 8.20 2.07
C TYR A 200 21.79 6.84 2.14
N ASN A 201 21.15 5.78 1.63
CA ASN A 201 21.69 4.43 1.70
C ASN A 201 22.99 4.22 0.92
N THR A 202 23.30 5.09 -0.07
CA THR A 202 24.47 4.93 -0.94
C THR A 202 25.59 5.93 -0.70
N LYS A 203 25.30 7.11 -0.15
CA LYS A 203 26.26 8.22 -0.06
C LYS A 203 26.59 8.62 1.37
N CYS A 204 25.63 8.55 2.30
CA CYS A 204 25.85 9.02 3.66
C CYS A 204 26.78 8.12 4.50
N GLU A 205 27.10 6.93 4.01
CA GLU A 205 28.05 6.00 4.65
C GLU A 205 29.50 6.38 4.42
N THR A 206 29.82 6.79 3.21
CA THR A 206 31.19 7.01 2.78
C THR A 206 31.81 8.27 3.39
N GLU A 207 30.98 9.25 3.75
CA GLU A 207 31.47 10.53 4.29
C GLU A 207 31.84 10.43 5.80
N ASN A 208 31.09 9.64 6.58
CA ASN A 208 31.44 9.43 7.97
C ASN A 208 32.77 8.66 8.14
N ALA A 209 33.06 7.71 7.24
CA ALA A 209 34.34 7.00 7.23
C ALA A 209 35.51 7.94 6.84
N THR A 210 35.27 8.86 5.91
CA THR A 210 36.30 9.78 5.40
C THR A 210 36.57 10.93 6.39
N SER A 211 35.56 11.38 7.15
CA SER A 211 35.71 12.43 8.15
C SER A 211 36.50 11.94 9.36
N VAL A 212 36.37 10.68 9.77
CA VAL A 212 37.15 10.08 10.86
C VAL A 212 38.65 10.00 10.51
N ILE A 213 38.95 9.58 9.26
CA ILE A 213 40.35 9.49 8.78
C ILE A 213 41.01 10.86 8.68
N LYS A 214 40.26 11.95 8.42
CA LYS A 214 40.80 13.32 8.35
C LYS A 214 40.99 13.95 9.73
N ALA A 215 40.34 13.45 10.76
CA ALA A 215 40.50 13.95 12.13
C ALA A 215 41.70 13.33 12.90
N GLU A 216 42.30 12.24 12.37
CA GLU A 216 43.45 11.54 12.95
C GLU A 216 44.79 11.87 12.28
N ASN A 217 44.80 12.77 11.28
CA ASN A 217 45.99 13.30 10.63
C ASN A 217 46.14 14.82 10.89
#